data_557db4db05033a71a00963e597e6c62a
#
_entry.id   557db4db05033a71a00963e597e6c62a
#
_cell.length_a   1.000
_cell.length_b   1.000
_cell.length_c   1.000
_cell.angle_alpha   90.00
_cell.angle_beta   90.00
_cell.angle_gamma   90.00
#
_symmetry.space_group_name_H-M   'P 1'
#
loop_
_entity.id
_entity.type
_entity.pdbx_description
1 polymer ?
#
loop_
_entity_poly.entity_id
_entity_poly.type
_entity_poly.pdbx_seq_one_letter_code
_entity_poly.pdbx_strand_id
1 'polypeptide(L)'
;IVLFVGVSYADTTIVAFDAVHQSFGDLGNNRTVIDTIQFPESNSNFSEITMNVNLECPDGGCDPWDRKAKISVMHLEEWYEIGRYVTPYGVECGWSFDVTDYRSILKGEVPILSYIDTWVRPGWLVTIEFHFISGTPNYDYTAVRNIWNEDYVVYGDESIPINICLL
;
A
#
# COMPACT_ATOMS: atom_id res chain seq x y z
N ILE A 1 -36.60 -12.76 27.36
CA ILE A 1 -35.13 -12.95 27.31
C ILE A 1 -34.74 -12.72 25.84
N VAL A 2 -34.09 -11.60 25.59
CA VAL A 2 -33.52 -11.32 24.25
C VAL A 2 -32.09 -11.86 24.26
N LEU A 3 -31.82 -12.92 23.51
CA LEU A 3 -30.48 -13.41 23.29
C LEU A 3 -29.79 -12.49 22.26
N PHE A 4 -28.82 -11.70 22.69
CA PHE A 4 -27.88 -11.08 21.79
C PHE A 4 -26.86 -12.14 21.31
N VAL A 5 -26.99 -12.59 20.09
CA VAL A 5 -25.94 -13.36 19.44
C VAL A 5 -24.92 -12.34 18.97
N GLY A 6 -23.85 -12.16 19.72
CA GLY A 6 -22.71 -11.38 19.28
C GLY A 6 -22.04 -12.07 18.10
N VAL A 7 -21.99 -11.43 16.93
CA VAL A 7 -21.17 -11.91 15.82
C VAL A 7 -19.72 -11.55 16.20
N SER A 8 -18.91 -12.58 16.42
CA SER A 8 -17.45 -12.40 16.60
C SER A 8 -16.82 -12.41 15.20
N TYR A 9 -16.15 -11.33 14.86
CA TYR A 9 -15.29 -11.29 13.70
C TYR A 9 -13.88 -11.75 14.11
N ALA A 10 -13.23 -12.53 13.25
CA ALA A 10 -11.83 -12.93 13.45
C ALA A 10 -10.91 -11.95 12.72
N ASP A 11 -9.70 -11.83 13.23
CA ASP A 11 -8.62 -11.16 12.50
C ASP A 11 -8.43 -11.82 11.14
N THR A 12 -8.15 -11.01 10.14
CA THR A 12 -8.04 -11.49 8.75
C THR A 12 -6.76 -10.95 8.13
N THR A 13 -5.99 -11.83 7.49
CA THR A 13 -4.83 -11.46 6.70
C THR A 13 -5.14 -11.67 5.22
N ILE A 14 -4.83 -10.68 4.41
CA ILE A 14 -4.99 -10.71 2.95
C ILE A 14 -3.63 -10.46 2.33
N VAL A 15 -3.13 -11.43 1.56
CA VAL A 15 -1.90 -11.32 0.79
C VAL A 15 -2.24 -10.69 -0.54
N ALA A 16 -1.75 -9.47 -0.76
CA ALA A 16 -1.95 -8.74 -2.01
C ALA A 16 -0.90 -9.11 -3.06
N PHE A 17 0.35 -9.23 -2.63
CA PHE A 17 1.46 -9.68 -3.47
C PHE A 17 2.28 -10.70 -2.68
N ASP A 18 2.66 -11.80 -3.32
CA ASP A 18 3.46 -12.88 -2.72
C ASP A 18 4.74 -13.07 -3.53
N ALA A 19 5.86 -12.59 -2.99
CA ALA A 19 7.20 -12.64 -3.59
C ALA A 19 7.24 -12.21 -5.07
N VAL A 20 6.48 -11.16 -5.43
CA VAL A 20 6.42 -10.67 -6.82
C VAL A 20 7.72 -9.99 -7.19
N HIS A 21 8.36 -10.46 -8.26
CA HIS A 21 9.65 -9.93 -8.71
C HIS A 21 9.46 -8.58 -9.42
N GLN A 22 9.92 -7.50 -8.80
CA GLN A 22 9.99 -6.16 -9.39
C GLN A 22 11.44 -5.82 -9.77
N SER A 23 11.68 -5.64 -11.08
CA SER A 23 13.01 -5.45 -11.64
C SER A 23 12.99 -4.63 -12.92
N PHE A 24 14.18 -4.28 -13.43
CA PHE A 24 14.35 -3.60 -14.72
C PHE A 24 15.53 -4.20 -15.49
N GLY A 25 15.34 -4.52 -16.77
CA GLY A 25 16.40 -5.02 -17.64
C GLY A 25 15.91 -6.03 -18.68
N ASP A 26 16.72 -7.03 -19.02
CA ASP A 26 16.48 -7.95 -20.13
C ASP A 26 15.22 -8.83 -19.99
N LEU A 27 14.71 -9.00 -18.78
CA LEU A 27 13.44 -9.68 -18.52
C LEU A 27 12.22 -8.77 -18.66
N GLY A 28 12.43 -7.51 -19.07
CA GLY A 28 11.41 -6.50 -19.20
C GLY A 28 11.45 -5.45 -18.08
N ASN A 29 10.50 -4.52 -18.15
CA ASN A 29 10.28 -3.50 -17.12
C ASN A 29 9.13 -3.92 -16.22
N ASN A 30 9.43 -4.50 -15.08
CA ASN A 30 8.46 -4.93 -14.08
C ASN A 30 8.52 -4.07 -12.80
N ARG A 31 8.87 -2.79 -12.93
CA ARG A 31 8.93 -1.85 -11.82
C ARG A 31 7.56 -1.54 -11.22
N THR A 32 6.52 -1.67 -12.01
CA THR A 32 5.13 -1.47 -11.60
C THR A 32 4.37 -2.78 -11.76
N VAL A 33 3.73 -3.21 -10.69
CA VAL A 33 2.81 -4.35 -10.70
C VAL A 33 1.46 -3.87 -10.21
N ILE A 34 0.41 -4.30 -10.88
CA ILE A 34 -0.99 -4.02 -10.50
C ILE A 34 -1.73 -5.34 -10.43
N ASP A 35 -2.47 -5.54 -9.36
CA ASP A 35 -3.40 -6.65 -9.22
C ASP A 35 -4.67 -6.19 -8.51
N THR A 36 -5.78 -6.91 -8.71
CA THR A 36 -7.05 -6.62 -8.06
C THR A 36 -7.24 -7.55 -6.88
N ILE A 37 -7.34 -6.98 -5.70
CA ILE A 37 -7.39 -7.70 -4.44
C ILE A 37 -8.80 -7.64 -3.87
N GLN A 38 -9.30 -8.80 -3.41
CA GLN A 38 -10.57 -8.90 -2.72
C GLN A 38 -10.38 -8.63 -1.23
N PHE A 39 -10.85 -7.47 -0.78
CA PHE A 39 -10.94 -7.08 0.63
C PHE A 39 -12.30 -7.46 1.23
N PRO A 40 -12.46 -7.40 2.57
CA PRO A 40 -13.77 -7.55 3.18
C PRO A 40 -14.77 -6.52 2.64
N GLU A 41 -16.01 -6.92 2.42
CA GLU A 41 -17.08 -6.05 1.91
C GLU A 41 -17.41 -4.91 2.90
N SER A 42 -17.15 -5.12 4.19
CA SER A 42 -17.36 -4.14 5.24
C SER A 42 -16.21 -4.15 6.23
N ASN A 43 -15.72 -2.97 6.56
CA ASN A 43 -14.63 -2.76 7.54
C ASN A 43 -15.15 -2.21 8.88
N SER A 44 -16.46 -2.24 9.12
CA SER A 44 -17.09 -1.69 10.34
C SER A 44 -16.73 -2.46 11.63
N ASN A 45 -16.18 -3.67 11.50
CA ASN A 45 -15.84 -4.55 12.62
C ASN A 45 -14.34 -4.75 12.80
N PHE A 46 -13.52 -3.92 12.15
CA PHE A 46 -12.07 -3.91 12.30
C PHE A 46 -11.63 -2.60 12.94
N SER A 47 -10.93 -2.69 14.08
CA SER A 47 -10.40 -1.54 14.80
C SER A 47 -9.16 -0.95 14.14
N GLU A 48 -8.38 -1.81 13.48
CA GLU A 48 -7.10 -1.47 12.87
C GLU A 48 -6.90 -2.21 11.56
N ILE A 49 -6.23 -1.57 10.60
CA ILE A 49 -5.75 -2.17 9.35
C ILE A 49 -4.29 -1.81 9.19
N THR A 50 -3.42 -2.82 9.22
CA THR A 50 -1.98 -2.65 9.03
C THR A 50 -1.57 -3.25 7.69
N MET A 51 -0.80 -2.52 6.90
CA MET A 51 -0.16 -3.00 5.69
C MET A 51 1.32 -3.29 5.94
N ASN A 52 1.73 -4.54 5.79
CA ASN A 52 3.13 -4.95 5.85
C ASN A 52 3.70 -5.12 4.45
N VAL A 53 4.88 -4.56 4.23
CA VAL A 53 5.65 -4.68 2.99
C VAL A 53 6.96 -5.35 3.33
N ASN A 54 7.26 -6.47 2.67
CA ASN A 54 8.49 -7.23 2.82
C ASN A 54 9.26 -7.26 1.50
N LEU A 55 10.53 -6.97 1.56
CA LEU A 55 11.46 -7.08 0.43
C LEU A 55 12.48 -8.18 0.69
N GLU A 56 12.54 -9.14 -0.22
CA GLU A 56 13.53 -10.21 -0.23
C GLU A 56 14.42 -10.08 -1.47
N CYS A 57 15.63 -10.65 -1.36
CA CYS A 57 16.55 -10.69 -2.49
C CYS A 57 16.21 -11.86 -3.40
N PRO A 58 16.08 -11.66 -4.73
CA PRO A 58 16.04 -12.77 -5.67
C PRO A 58 17.41 -13.47 -5.75
N ASP A 59 17.45 -14.62 -6.43
CA ASP A 59 18.69 -15.30 -6.74
C ASP A 59 19.68 -14.36 -7.43
N GLY A 60 20.88 -14.21 -6.86
CA GLY A 60 21.89 -13.26 -7.35
C GLY A 60 21.98 -11.93 -6.60
N GLY A 61 21.13 -11.73 -5.58
CA GLY A 61 21.15 -10.57 -4.70
C GLY A 61 20.06 -9.55 -5.01
N CYS A 62 19.92 -8.55 -4.15
CA CYS A 62 18.99 -7.43 -4.31
C CYS A 62 19.58 -6.31 -5.19
N ASP A 63 18.75 -5.31 -5.54
CA ASP A 63 19.24 -4.04 -6.08
C ASP A 63 20.22 -3.39 -5.08
N PRO A 64 21.47 -3.10 -5.48
CA PRO A 64 22.48 -2.57 -4.58
C PRO A 64 22.25 -1.11 -4.17
N TRP A 65 21.22 -0.43 -4.72
CA TRP A 65 20.96 0.98 -4.49
C TRP A 65 19.67 1.20 -3.71
N ASP A 66 19.59 2.30 -3.00
CA ASP A 66 18.34 2.80 -2.44
C ASP A 66 17.39 3.26 -3.55
N ARG A 67 16.15 2.86 -3.45
CA ARG A 67 15.10 3.18 -4.44
C ARG A 67 13.86 3.73 -3.74
N LYS A 68 13.29 4.77 -4.31
CA LYS A 68 11.96 5.19 -3.91
C LYS A 68 10.93 4.16 -4.36
N ALA A 69 9.99 3.88 -3.47
CA ALA A 69 8.92 2.93 -3.72
C ALA A 69 7.61 3.41 -3.12
N LYS A 70 6.49 2.97 -3.70
CA LYS A 70 5.16 3.32 -3.22
C LYS A 70 4.16 2.19 -3.44
N ILE A 71 3.15 2.17 -2.58
CA ILE A 71 1.95 1.35 -2.72
C ILE A 71 0.78 2.30 -2.88
N SER A 72 -0.07 2.04 -3.87
CA SER A 72 -1.26 2.84 -4.12
C SER A 72 -2.48 1.95 -4.34
N VAL A 73 -3.66 2.44 -4.00
CA VAL A 73 -4.95 1.80 -4.26
C VAL A 73 -5.78 2.65 -5.21
N MET A 74 -6.57 2.00 -6.05
CA MET A 74 -7.49 2.68 -6.96
C MET A 74 -8.82 2.93 -6.27
N HIS A 75 -9.30 4.17 -6.29
CA HIS A 75 -10.62 4.53 -5.83
C HIS A 75 -11.19 5.64 -6.71
N LEU A 76 -12.41 5.47 -7.23
CA LEU A 76 -13.08 6.43 -8.12
C LEU A 76 -12.19 6.87 -9.30
N GLU A 77 -11.52 5.91 -9.94
CA GLU A 77 -10.63 6.12 -11.10
C GLU A 77 -9.35 6.93 -10.78
N GLU A 78 -9.03 7.15 -9.51
CA GLU A 78 -7.82 7.82 -9.05
C GLU A 78 -6.95 6.89 -8.19
N TRP A 79 -5.63 7.04 -8.29
CA TRP A 79 -4.67 6.35 -7.43
C TRP A 79 -4.42 7.12 -6.13
N TYR A 80 -4.63 6.46 -4.99
CA TYR A 80 -4.33 6.96 -3.66
C TYR A 80 -3.10 6.25 -3.11
N GLU A 81 -2.02 6.99 -2.85
CA GLU A 81 -0.84 6.44 -2.22
C GLU A 81 -1.14 6.17 -0.74
N ILE A 82 -0.97 4.89 -0.32
CA ILE A 82 -1.23 4.44 1.05
C ILE A 82 0.05 4.05 1.80
N GLY A 83 1.18 3.99 1.10
CA GLY A 83 2.48 3.71 1.69
C GLY A 83 3.61 4.15 0.77
N ARG A 84 4.66 4.74 1.37
CA ARG A 84 5.89 5.13 0.68
C ARG A 84 7.09 4.69 1.50
N TYR A 85 8.09 4.14 0.83
CA TYR A 85 9.32 3.70 1.46
C TYR A 85 10.52 3.90 0.54
N VAL A 86 11.72 3.75 1.11
CA VAL A 86 12.98 3.73 0.37
C VAL A 86 13.64 2.38 0.62
N THR A 87 13.98 1.66 -0.44
CA THR A 87 14.65 0.35 -0.29
C THR A 87 16.03 0.52 0.32
N PRO A 88 16.53 -0.44 1.12
CA PRO A 88 17.90 -0.41 1.61
C PRO A 88 18.90 -0.79 0.51
N TYR A 89 20.18 -0.55 0.77
CA TYR A 89 21.27 -0.89 -0.15
C TYR A 89 21.54 -2.39 -0.15
N GLY A 90 20.95 -3.13 -1.09
CA GLY A 90 21.28 -4.53 -1.36
C GLY A 90 20.97 -5.54 -0.25
N VAL A 91 20.10 -5.20 0.71
CA VAL A 91 19.72 -6.07 1.82
C VAL A 91 18.20 -6.15 1.96
N GLU A 92 17.72 -7.27 2.46
CA GLU A 92 16.30 -7.50 2.76
C GLU A 92 15.80 -6.57 3.86
N CYS A 93 14.55 -6.16 3.78
CA CYS A 93 13.94 -5.25 4.74
C CYS A 93 12.40 -5.33 4.70
N GLY A 94 11.75 -4.82 5.75
CA GLY A 94 10.30 -4.72 5.83
C GLY A 94 9.84 -3.42 6.49
N TRP A 95 8.62 -3.04 6.16
CA TRP A 95 7.91 -1.87 6.72
C TRP A 95 6.52 -2.28 7.13
N SER A 96 6.00 -1.60 8.14
CA SER A 96 4.61 -1.70 8.58
C SER A 96 3.98 -0.32 8.56
N PHE A 97 2.83 -0.20 7.92
CA PHE A 97 2.08 1.05 7.76
C PHE A 97 0.71 0.89 8.42
N ASP A 98 0.34 1.81 9.28
CA ASP A 98 -1.05 1.94 9.71
C ASP A 98 -1.84 2.57 8.55
N VAL A 99 -2.74 1.78 7.97
CA VAL A 99 -3.63 2.20 6.88
C VAL A 99 -5.10 2.20 7.31
N THR A 100 -5.34 2.27 8.63
CA THR A 100 -6.67 2.25 9.23
C THR A 100 -7.57 3.36 8.70
N ASP A 101 -7.03 4.54 8.48
CA ASP A 101 -7.79 5.68 7.96
C ASP A 101 -8.25 5.50 6.50
N TYR A 102 -7.60 4.58 5.77
CA TYR A 102 -7.99 4.22 4.39
C TYR A 102 -9.10 3.16 4.32
N ARG A 103 -9.70 2.76 5.47
CA ARG A 103 -10.74 1.72 5.53
C ARG A 103 -11.91 1.95 4.57
N SER A 104 -12.27 3.21 4.30
CA SER A 104 -13.38 3.55 3.39
C SER A 104 -13.13 3.11 1.95
N ILE A 105 -11.86 2.96 1.55
CA ILE A 105 -11.43 2.59 0.20
C ILE A 105 -10.79 1.20 0.13
N LEU A 106 -10.52 0.54 1.26
CA LEU A 106 -9.97 -0.82 1.36
C LEU A 106 -11.10 -1.84 1.58
N LYS A 107 -12.06 -1.93 0.65
CA LYS A 107 -13.21 -2.85 0.74
C LYS A 107 -13.67 -3.34 -0.64
N GLY A 108 -14.16 -4.57 -0.70
CA GLY A 108 -14.55 -5.20 -1.97
C GLY A 108 -13.36 -5.42 -2.88
N GLU A 109 -13.56 -5.36 -4.19
CA GLU A 109 -12.50 -5.48 -5.19
C GLU A 109 -11.75 -4.15 -5.35
N VAL A 110 -10.45 -4.15 -5.04
CA VAL A 110 -9.60 -2.96 -5.09
C VAL A 110 -8.34 -3.24 -5.89
N PRO A 111 -8.10 -2.52 -7.00
CA PRO A 111 -6.81 -2.57 -7.68
C PRO A 111 -5.72 -1.94 -6.80
N ILE A 112 -4.62 -2.68 -6.61
CA ILE A 112 -3.44 -2.28 -5.85
C ILE A 112 -2.27 -2.17 -6.80
N LEU A 113 -1.51 -1.07 -6.70
CA LEU A 113 -0.28 -0.82 -7.42
C LEU A 113 0.90 -0.86 -6.47
N SER A 114 1.90 -1.67 -6.79
CA SER A 114 3.23 -1.62 -6.20
C SER A 114 4.22 -1.07 -7.22
N TYR A 115 5.02 -0.08 -6.83
CA TYR A 115 6.04 0.52 -7.68
C TYR A 115 7.36 0.65 -6.92
N ILE A 116 8.45 0.20 -7.56
CA ILE A 116 9.84 0.43 -7.12
C ILE A 116 10.62 1.04 -8.28
N ASP A 117 11.28 2.17 -8.05
CA ASP A 117 12.10 2.86 -9.07
C ASP A 117 13.47 2.19 -9.28
N THR A 118 13.48 0.86 -9.40
CA THR A 118 14.69 0.07 -9.70
C THR A 118 15.09 0.19 -11.17
N TRP A 119 16.40 0.15 -11.43
CA TRP A 119 16.99 0.26 -12.77
C TRP A 119 17.95 -0.90 -13.07
N VAL A 120 17.87 -1.96 -12.28
CA VAL A 120 18.76 -3.11 -12.39
C VAL A 120 18.00 -4.43 -12.40
N ARG A 121 18.64 -5.48 -12.99
CA ARG A 121 18.08 -6.81 -13.12
C ARG A 121 17.66 -7.49 -11.81
N PRO A 122 18.52 -7.47 -10.75
CA PRO A 122 18.14 -8.17 -9.53
C PRO A 122 16.80 -7.67 -8.99
N GLY A 123 16.65 -6.35 -8.85
CA GLY A 123 15.42 -5.79 -8.25
C GLY A 123 15.13 -6.36 -6.87
N TRP A 124 13.87 -6.70 -6.63
CA TRP A 124 13.35 -7.15 -5.34
C TRP A 124 12.22 -8.17 -5.53
N LEU A 125 12.11 -9.14 -4.62
CA LEU A 125 10.89 -9.92 -4.42
C LEU A 125 10.03 -9.18 -3.39
N VAL A 126 8.82 -8.82 -3.76
CA VAL A 126 7.92 -7.96 -2.96
C VAL A 126 6.75 -8.78 -2.46
N THR A 127 6.58 -8.82 -1.14
CA THR A 127 5.38 -9.36 -0.49
C THR A 127 4.64 -8.21 0.20
N ILE A 128 3.32 -8.12 -0.03
CA ILE A 128 2.46 -7.12 0.61
C ILE A 128 1.27 -7.83 1.24
N GLU A 129 1.08 -7.61 2.53
CA GLU A 129 0.00 -8.20 3.31
C GLU A 129 -0.78 -7.12 4.04
N PHE A 130 -2.10 -7.28 4.09
CA PHE A 130 -2.99 -6.45 4.90
C PHE A 130 -3.54 -7.28 6.06
N HIS A 131 -3.34 -6.78 7.28
CA HIS A 131 -3.85 -7.38 8.51
C HIS A 131 -5.01 -6.55 9.03
N PHE A 132 -6.18 -7.14 9.06
CA PHE A 132 -7.40 -6.56 9.59
C PHE A 132 -7.62 -7.10 11.00
N ILE A 133 -7.49 -6.24 12.00
CA ILE A 133 -7.66 -6.59 13.41
C ILE A 133 -9.10 -6.35 13.82
N SER A 134 -9.76 -7.41 14.26
CA SER A 134 -11.16 -7.33 14.69
C SER A 134 -11.32 -6.43 15.92
N GLY A 135 -12.38 -5.64 15.92
CA GLY A 135 -12.64 -4.70 17.01
C GLY A 135 -13.56 -3.56 16.58
N THR A 136 -13.84 -2.68 17.53
CA THR A 136 -14.64 -1.48 17.26
C THR A 136 -13.76 -0.36 16.73
N PRO A 137 -14.04 0.19 15.56
CA PRO A 137 -13.31 1.35 15.03
C PRO A 137 -13.40 2.56 15.96
N ASN A 138 -12.33 3.38 15.97
CA ASN A 138 -12.33 4.65 16.72
C ASN A 138 -13.29 5.69 16.14
N TYR A 139 -13.62 5.55 14.83
CA TYR A 139 -14.53 6.43 14.10
C TYR A 139 -15.51 5.61 13.27
N ASP A 140 -16.77 6.00 13.26
CA ASP A 140 -17.82 5.37 12.45
C ASP A 140 -17.61 5.59 10.94
N TYR A 141 -16.91 6.65 10.58
CA TYR A 141 -16.67 7.06 9.20
C TYR A 141 -15.27 7.65 9.01
N THR A 142 -14.61 7.28 7.91
CA THR A 142 -13.39 7.89 7.42
C THR A 142 -13.56 8.28 5.96
N ALA A 143 -12.95 9.38 5.54
CA ALA A 143 -12.89 9.81 4.15
C ALA A 143 -11.46 10.16 3.79
N VAL A 144 -11.02 9.69 2.62
CA VAL A 144 -9.69 9.99 2.09
C VAL A 144 -9.84 10.84 0.84
N ARG A 145 -9.03 11.90 0.75
CA ARG A 145 -8.97 12.77 -0.43
C ARG A 145 -7.52 13.04 -0.80
N ASN A 146 -7.20 12.93 -2.09
CA ASN A 146 -5.93 13.42 -2.60
C ASN A 146 -5.90 14.95 -2.52
N ILE A 147 -4.91 15.47 -1.80
CA ILE A 147 -4.64 16.92 -1.75
C ILE A 147 -3.65 17.28 -2.86
N TRP A 148 -2.78 16.33 -3.18
CA TRP A 148 -1.74 16.47 -4.17
C TRP A 148 -1.50 15.12 -4.85
N ASN A 149 -1.60 15.07 -6.16
CA ASN A 149 -1.43 13.85 -6.95
C ASN A 149 -0.59 14.10 -8.21
N GLU A 150 0.40 14.99 -8.11
CA GLU A 150 1.26 15.34 -9.22
C GLU A 150 2.74 15.31 -8.80
N ASP A 151 3.62 14.99 -9.73
CA ASP A 151 5.06 15.09 -9.55
C ASP A 151 5.52 16.51 -9.90
N TYR A 152 6.08 17.23 -8.92
CA TYR A 152 6.70 18.54 -9.13
C TYR A 152 8.20 18.48 -8.93
N VAL A 153 8.92 19.15 -9.80
CA VAL A 153 10.34 19.41 -9.62
C VAL A 153 10.48 20.84 -9.14
N VAL A 154 10.88 21.02 -7.88
CA VAL A 154 11.12 22.34 -7.28
C VAL A 154 12.59 22.67 -7.41
N TYR A 155 12.92 23.77 -8.05
CA TYR A 155 14.27 24.29 -8.15
C TYR A 155 14.41 25.56 -7.31
N GLY A 156 15.37 25.56 -6.37
CA GLY A 156 15.66 26.75 -5.54
C GLY A 156 14.57 27.06 -4.51
N ASP A 157 14.27 28.34 -4.35
CA ASP A 157 13.34 28.86 -3.33
C ASP A 157 11.89 28.97 -3.84
N GLU A 158 11.55 28.28 -4.91
CA GLU A 158 10.18 28.29 -5.45
C GLU A 158 9.20 27.62 -4.49
N SER A 159 8.11 28.30 -4.17
CA SER A 159 6.99 27.73 -3.41
C SER A 159 5.83 27.44 -4.36
N ILE A 160 5.24 26.23 -4.21
CA ILE A 160 4.06 25.85 -4.96
C ILE A 160 2.84 26.10 -4.06
N PRO A 161 1.95 27.05 -4.41
CA PRO A 161 0.77 27.28 -3.60
C PRO A 161 -0.21 26.14 -3.73
N ILE A 162 -0.55 25.49 -2.61
CA ILE A 162 -1.60 24.47 -2.54
C ILE A 162 -2.87 25.15 -2.03
N ASN A 163 -3.90 25.23 -2.88
CA ASN A 163 -5.22 25.70 -2.48
C ASN A 163 -6.08 24.50 -2.09
N ILE A 164 -6.28 24.28 -0.80
CA ILE A 164 -7.15 23.22 -0.27
C ILE A 164 -8.51 23.86 0.02
N CYS A 165 -9.52 23.43 -0.72
CA CYS A 165 -10.92 23.76 -0.38
C CYS A 165 -11.49 22.58 0.41
N LEU A 166 -11.60 22.72 1.73
CA LEU A 166 -12.32 21.78 2.58
C LEU A 166 -13.81 22.10 2.48
N LEU A 167 -14.58 21.21 1.89
CA LEU A 167 -16.05 21.25 1.82
C LEU A 167 -16.67 20.60 3.05
#